data_8de0810ad42bc70e38871981cb9b56c2
#
_entry.id   8de0810ad42bc70e38871981cb9b56c2
#
_cell.length_a   1.000
_cell.length_b   1.000
_cell.length_c   1.000
_cell.angle_alpha   90.00
_cell.angle_beta   90.00
_cell.angle_gamma   90.00
#
_symmetry.space_group_name_H-M   'P 1'
#
loop_
_entity.id
_entity.type
_entity.pdbx_description
1 polymer ?
#
loop_
_entity_poly.entity_id
_entity_poly.type
_entity_poly.pdbx_seq_one_letter_code
_entity_poly.pdbx_strand_id
1 'polypeptide(L)'
;MVSKAKPLMSSDVKSILMSKRANIYFLEHCRVLVNGGRVEYVTDAGKRQLYWNIPIANTSSILLGTGTSLTQAAMRELAKAGVLVGFCGGGGTPLFSAVEMDVEVAWLSPQSEYRSTEYLQAWVRFWFNDKLRLAAAKQLQLQRLNWLPAQWTSRTLRDAGFAVPMDTVQALATQFKSNVANAPDITTLLTDEARLTKALYKLAVQTCGYGDFARAKGGSGTDAANRFLDHGNYLAYGLGATATWVLGLPHGLAVLHGKTRRGGLVFDAADLVKDAIIVPQAFVSAMRGDDEQQFRRQCIEALTRSEALDFIIDQLKAIAIDTARLAQLTETAPGAIKNIALATAFGTEESA
;
A
#
# COMPACT_ATOMS: atom_id res chain seq x y z
N MET A 1 -46.75 -19.73 11.66
CA MET A 1 -46.43 -18.93 10.46
C MET A 1 -45.06 -18.33 10.64
N VAL A 2 -44.05 -18.89 9.98
CA VAL A 2 -42.69 -18.37 10.02
C VAL A 2 -42.61 -17.24 8.98
N SER A 3 -42.43 -15.99 9.47
CA SER A 3 -42.24 -14.82 8.60
C SER A 3 -40.98 -15.03 7.78
N LYS A 4 -41.13 -15.16 6.43
CA LYS A 4 -40.04 -15.14 5.50
C LYS A 4 -39.38 -13.77 5.58
N ALA A 5 -38.17 -13.69 6.14
CA ALA A 5 -37.37 -12.47 6.12
C ALA A 5 -37.21 -11.99 4.66
N LYS A 6 -37.57 -10.75 4.41
CA LYS A 6 -37.42 -10.09 3.11
C LYS A 6 -35.93 -10.14 2.70
N PRO A 7 -35.58 -10.57 1.49
CA PRO A 7 -34.18 -10.54 1.07
C PRO A 7 -33.69 -9.09 1.09
N LEU A 8 -32.56 -8.84 1.76
CA LEU A 8 -31.89 -7.53 1.76
C LEU A 8 -31.50 -7.19 0.33
N MET A 9 -32.07 -6.11 -0.20
CA MET A 9 -31.67 -5.54 -1.50
C MET A 9 -30.37 -4.79 -1.32
N SER A 10 -29.54 -4.72 -2.38
CA SER A 10 -28.26 -3.98 -2.35
C SER A 10 -28.41 -2.50 -1.99
N SER A 11 -29.60 -1.93 -2.15
CA SER A 11 -29.98 -0.58 -1.72
C SER A 11 -30.17 -0.45 -0.21
N ASP A 12 -30.38 -1.55 0.50
CA ASP A 12 -30.66 -1.54 1.96
C ASP A 12 -29.35 -1.61 2.79
N VAL A 13 -28.23 -1.89 2.13
CA VAL A 13 -26.91 -1.90 2.78
C VAL A 13 -26.31 -0.51 2.64
N LYS A 14 -26.21 0.23 3.78
CA LYS A 14 -25.44 1.48 3.80
C LYS A 14 -24.06 1.20 3.21
N SER A 15 -23.71 1.87 2.12
CA SER A 15 -22.41 1.69 1.50
C SER A 15 -21.31 2.12 2.47
N ILE A 16 -20.45 1.20 2.83
CA ILE A 16 -19.26 1.51 3.63
C ILE A 16 -18.37 2.42 2.77
N LEU A 17 -17.93 3.54 3.36
CA LEU A 17 -16.97 4.41 2.68
C LEU A 17 -15.75 3.61 2.23
N MET A 18 -15.23 3.87 1.03
CA MET A 18 -14.11 3.12 0.45
C MET A 18 -12.90 3.09 1.39
N SER A 19 -12.61 4.21 2.08
CA SER A 19 -11.54 4.31 3.07
C SER A 19 -11.77 3.48 4.34
N LYS A 20 -12.95 2.94 4.56
CA LYS A 20 -13.30 2.11 5.72
C LYS A 20 -13.54 0.66 5.37
N ARG A 21 -13.32 0.26 4.11
CA ARG A 21 -13.43 -1.13 3.69
C ARG A 21 -12.15 -1.89 4.04
N ALA A 22 -12.31 -2.99 4.75
CA ALA A 22 -11.19 -3.74 5.32
C ALA A 22 -10.64 -4.84 4.40
N ASN A 23 -11.46 -5.34 3.44
CA ASN A 23 -11.10 -6.55 2.72
C ASN A 23 -10.37 -6.26 1.42
N ILE A 24 -9.22 -6.93 1.27
CA ILE A 24 -8.49 -7.08 0.01
C ILE A 24 -8.41 -8.56 -0.29
N TYR A 25 -8.75 -8.95 -1.52
CA TYR A 25 -8.65 -10.34 -1.95
C TYR A 25 -7.52 -10.50 -2.96
N PHE A 26 -6.73 -11.55 -2.78
CA PHE A 26 -5.84 -12.08 -3.78
C PHE A 26 -6.30 -13.50 -4.14
N LEU A 27 -6.70 -13.70 -5.40
CA LEU A 27 -7.32 -14.93 -5.86
C LEU A 27 -6.51 -15.54 -7.00
N GLU A 28 -6.26 -16.83 -6.92
CA GLU A 28 -5.61 -17.64 -7.97
C GLU A 28 -6.38 -18.94 -8.19
N HIS A 29 -6.26 -19.51 -9.39
CA HIS A 29 -6.85 -20.78 -9.77
C HIS A 29 -8.34 -20.91 -9.38
N CYS A 30 -9.12 -19.88 -9.68
CA CYS A 30 -10.54 -19.84 -9.35
C CYS A 30 -11.36 -19.13 -10.43
N ARG A 31 -12.67 -19.24 -10.33
CA ARG A 31 -13.63 -18.51 -11.14
C ARG A 31 -14.47 -17.60 -10.25
N VAL A 32 -14.50 -16.31 -10.56
CA VAL A 32 -15.36 -15.33 -9.89
C VAL A 32 -16.65 -15.16 -10.69
N LEU A 33 -17.79 -15.37 -10.04
CA LEU A 33 -19.10 -15.37 -10.68
C LEU A 33 -20.19 -14.82 -9.74
N VAL A 34 -21.38 -14.59 -10.27
CA VAL A 34 -22.58 -14.28 -9.47
C VAL A 34 -23.39 -15.56 -9.27
N ASN A 35 -23.68 -15.89 -8.02
CA ASN A 35 -24.51 -17.00 -7.63
C ASN A 35 -25.56 -16.56 -6.62
N GLY A 36 -26.84 -16.78 -6.87
CA GLY A 36 -27.92 -16.36 -5.97
C GLY A 36 -27.92 -14.86 -5.62
N GLY A 37 -27.43 -13.99 -6.53
CA GLY A 37 -27.32 -12.55 -6.31
C GLY A 37 -26.09 -12.11 -5.48
N ARG A 38 -25.17 -13.02 -5.20
CA ARG A 38 -23.92 -12.77 -4.49
C ARG A 38 -22.73 -12.97 -5.41
N VAL A 39 -21.68 -12.18 -5.20
CA VAL A 39 -20.39 -12.43 -5.85
C VAL A 39 -19.64 -13.48 -5.06
N GLU A 40 -19.28 -14.55 -5.71
CA GLU A 40 -18.58 -15.70 -5.12
C GLU A 40 -17.38 -16.07 -5.99
N TYR A 41 -16.36 -16.66 -5.39
CA TYR A 41 -15.33 -17.36 -6.15
C TYR A 41 -15.39 -18.87 -5.89
N VAL A 42 -15.13 -19.63 -6.95
CA VAL A 42 -15.20 -21.09 -6.95
C VAL A 42 -13.82 -21.65 -7.13
N THR A 43 -13.44 -22.56 -6.24
CA THR A 43 -12.22 -23.34 -6.34
C THR A 43 -12.53 -24.80 -6.53
N ASP A 44 -11.73 -25.52 -7.32
CA ASP A 44 -11.85 -26.95 -7.52
C ASP A 44 -11.06 -27.68 -6.42
N ALA A 45 -11.77 -28.44 -5.59
CA ALA A 45 -11.18 -29.35 -4.61
C ALA A 45 -11.38 -30.81 -5.06
N GLY A 46 -10.66 -31.21 -6.10
CA GLY A 46 -10.78 -32.54 -6.71
C GLY A 46 -12.14 -32.74 -7.36
N LYS A 47 -13.00 -33.60 -6.77
CA LYS A 47 -14.35 -33.88 -7.31
C LYS A 47 -15.43 -32.94 -6.84
N ARG A 48 -15.12 -31.93 -6.03
CA ARG A 48 -16.08 -30.97 -5.45
C ARG A 48 -15.68 -29.54 -5.78
N GLN A 49 -16.68 -28.71 -6.08
CA GLN A 49 -16.52 -27.27 -6.20
C GLN A 49 -16.86 -26.63 -4.87
N LEU A 50 -15.97 -25.76 -4.37
CA LEU A 50 -16.18 -24.99 -3.16
C LEU A 50 -16.49 -23.56 -3.54
N TYR A 51 -17.58 -23.02 -2.98
CA TYR A 51 -18.06 -21.66 -3.20
C TYR A 51 -17.76 -20.79 -2.01
N TRP A 52 -17.14 -19.65 -2.23
CA TRP A 52 -16.73 -18.71 -1.20
C TRP A 52 -17.32 -17.34 -1.49
N ASN A 53 -18.10 -16.81 -0.56
CA ASN A 53 -18.70 -15.49 -0.72
C ASN A 53 -17.68 -14.36 -0.61
N ILE A 54 -17.76 -13.38 -1.49
CA ILE A 54 -17.01 -12.13 -1.42
C ILE A 54 -17.95 -11.03 -0.90
N PRO A 55 -17.74 -10.50 0.32
CA PRO A 55 -18.56 -9.41 0.86
C PRO A 55 -18.23 -8.09 0.17
N ILE A 56 -18.72 -7.88 -1.05
CA ILE A 56 -18.36 -6.76 -1.93
C ILE A 56 -18.57 -5.38 -1.30
N ALA A 57 -19.54 -5.25 -0.37
CA ALA A 57 -19.78 -4.00 0.35
C ALA A 57 -18.61 -3.58 1.26
N ASN A 58 -17.82 -4.56 1.75
CA ASN A 58 -16.65 -4.33 2.61
C ASN A 58 -15.32 -4.65 1.88
N THR A 59 -15.36 -4.84 0.57
CA THR A 59 -14.16 -5.13 -0.23
C THR A 59 -13.70 -3.85 -0.92
N SER A 60 -12.44 -3.50 -0.76
CA SER A 60 -11.80 -2.37 -1.44
C SER A 60 -11.26 -2.78 -2.80
N SER A 61 -10.54 -3.91 -2.85
CA SER A 61 -9.93 -4.39 -4.10
C SER A 61 -9.83 -5.90 -4.16
N ILE A 62 -9.76 -6.41 -5.39
CA ILE A 62 -9.53 -7.83 -5.71
C ILE A 62 -8.39 -7.90 -6.71
N LEU A 63 -7.34 -8.65 -6.38
CA LEU A 63 -6.25 -8.99 -7.26
C LEU A 63 -6.47 -10.41 -7.80
N LEU A 64 -6.50 -10.55 -9.09
CA LEU A 64 -6.69 -11.79 -9.81
C LEU A 64 -5.37 -12.25 -10.42
N GLY A 65 -4.80 -13.30 -9.87
CA GLY A 65 -3.55 -13.91 -10.33
C GLY A 65 -3.77 -15.03 -11.35
N THR A 66 -2.78 -15.89 -11.48
CA THR A 66 -2.75 -16.98 -12.47
C THR A 66 -3.96 -17.91 -12.35
N GLY A 67 -4.50 -18.33 -13.50
CA GLY A 67 -5.58 -19.32 -13.56
C GLY A 67 -6.93 -18.80 -13.06
N THR A 68 -7.12 -17.50 -12.98
CA THR A 68 -8.42 -16.90 -12.63
C THR A 68 -9.26 -16.56 -13.83
N SER A 69 -10.57 -16.61 -13.63
CA SER A 69 -11.54 -16.09 -14.59
C SER A 69 -12.59 -15.26 -13.86
N LEU A 70 -13.09 -14.22 -14.52
CA LEU A 70 -14.09 -13.31 -14.00
C LEU A 70 -15.26 -13.21 -14.97
N THR A 71 -16.47 -13.50 -14.51
CA THR A 71 -17.67 -13.33 -15.37
C THR A 71 -18.04 -11.84 -15.49
N GLN A 72 -18.62 -11.47 -16.62
CA GLN A 72 -19.12 -10.11 -16.86
C GLN A 72 -20.16 -9.69 -15.81
N ALA A 73 -21.02 -10.62 -15.37
CA ALA A 73 -22.00 -10.37 -14.33
C ALA A 73 -21.32 -10.04 -12.98
N ALA A 74 -20.27 -10.77 -12.60
CA ALA A 74 -19.50 -10.48 -11.39
C ALA A 74 -18.78 -9.14 -11.48
N MET A 75 -18.15 -8.84 -12.64
CA MET A 75 -17.50 -7.53 -12.83
C MET A 75 -18.50 -6.37 -12.69
N ARG A 76 -19.73 -6.55 -13.20
CA ARG A 76 -20.80 -5.53 -13.07
C ARG A 76 -21.17 -5.27 -11.60
N GLU A 77 -21.34 -6.31 -10.81
CA GLU A 77 -21.67 -6.16 -9.37
C GLU A 77 -20.49 -5.57 -8.58
N LEU A 78 -19.26 -5.99 -8.88
CA LEU A 78 -18.06 -5.41 -8.30
C LEU A 78 -17.93 -3.91 -8.63
N ALA A 79 -18.17 -3.55 -9.90
CA ALA A 79 -18.14 -2.15 -10.33
C ALA A 79 -19.22 -1.30 -9.65
N LYS A 80 -20.47 -1.79 -9.52
CA LYS A 80 -21.54 -1.11 -8.79
C LYS A 80 -21.18 -0.90 -7.31
N ALA A 81 -20.50 -1.87 -6.71
CA ALA A 81 -20.03 -1.77 -5.33
C ALA A 81 -18.78 -0.89 -5.18
N GLY A 82 -18.18 -0.42 -6.27
CA GLY A 82 -16.96 0.37 -6.28
C GLY A 82 -15.71 -0.42 -5.93
N VAL A 83 -15.69 -1.74 -6.16
CA VAL A 83 -14.53 -2.59 -5.91
C VAL A 83 -13.55 -2.44 -7.06
N LEU A 84 -12.29 -2.14 -6.73
CA LEU A 84 -11.20 -2.11 -7.71
C LEU A 84 -10.77 -3.54 -8.04
N VAL A 85 -10.73 -3.89 -9.32
CA VAL A 85 -10.28 -5.21 -9.78
C VAL A 85 -8.97 -5.07 -10.54
N GLY A 86 -7.96 -5.84 -10.14
CA GLY A 86 -6.65 -5.86 -10.78
C GLY A 86 -6.30 -7.25 -11.29
N PHE A 87 -5.73 -7.35 -12.48
CA PHE A 87 -5.13 -8.57 -12.99
C PHE A 87 -3.61 -8.48 -12.83
N CYS A 88 -3.03 -9.52 -12.25
CA CYS A 88 -1.58 -9.65 -12.02
C CYS A 88 -1.10 -11.04 -12.46
N GLY A 89 0.21 -11.24 -12.49
CA GLY A 89 0.80 -12.58 -12.67
C GLY A 89 0.69 -13.44 -11.43
N GLY A 90 1.21 -14.66 -11.51
CA GLY A 90 1.23 -15.60 -10.39
C GLY A 90 2.00 -15.02 -9.19
N GLY A 91 1.48 -15.25 -8.00
CA GLY A 91 2.12 -14.75 -6.78
C GLY A 91 2.14 -13.24 -6.62
N GLY A 92 1.28 -12.48 -7.33
CA GLY A 92 1.29 -11.02 -7.33
C GLY A 92 2.43 -10.44 -8.18
N THR A 93 3.09 -11.25 -9.03
CA THR A 93 4.09 -10.76 -9.99
C THR A 93 3.46 -9.87 -11.07
N PRO A 94 4.25 -9.14 -11.87
CA PRO A 94 3.73 -8.40 -13.02
C PRO A 94 2.91 -9.29 -13.95
N LEU A 95 1.82 -8.74 -14.51
CA LEU A 95 0.94 -9.45 -15.44
C LEU A 95 1.71 -9.92 -16.69
N PHE A 96 2.61 -9.08 -17.19
CA PHE A 96 3.50 -9.36 -18.29
C PHE A 96 4.94 -9.12 -17.86
N SER A 97 5.69 -10.19 -17.67
CA SER A 97 7.12 -10.16 -17.41
C SER A 97 7.90 -10.38 -18.72
N ALA A 98 7.71 -9.54 -19.72
CA ALA A 98 8.54 -9.55 -20.92
C ALA A 98 9.35 -8.27 -20.96
N VAL A 99 10.60 -8.44 -21.08
CA VAL A 99 11.84 -7.64 -21.15
C VAL A 99 11.72 -6.13 -21.44
N GLU A 100 10.60 -5.59 -21.94
CA GLU A 100 10.48 -4.16 -22.32
C GLU A 100 9.18 -3.45 -21.88
N MET A 101 8.20 -4.16 -21.34
CA MET A 101 6.96 -3.54 -20.82
C MET A 101 6.51 -4.24 -19.53
N ASP A 102 6.99 -3.77 -18.40
CA ASP A 102 6.47 -4.18 -17.11
C ASP A 102 5.05 -3.60 -16.91
N VAL A 103 4.03 -4.32 -17.36
CA VAL A 103 2.67 -4.08 -16.90
C VAL A 103 2.51 -4.80 -15.58
N GLU A 104 2.73 -4.08 -14.48
CA GLU A 104 2.74 -4.66 -13.14
C GLU A 104 1.38 -5.21 -12.76
N VAL A 105 0.32 -4.44 -12.96
CA VAL A 105 -1.08 -4.82 -12.71
C VAL A 105 -1.97 -4.08 -13.70
N ALA A 106 -2.87 -4.79 -14.36
CA ALA A 106 -3.92 -4.19 -15.16
C ALA A 106 -5.18 -3.97 -14.31
N TRP A 107 -5.54 -2.73 -14.07
CA TRP A 107 -6.69 -2.36 -13.25
C TRP A 107 -7.93 -2.11 -14.07
N LEU A 108 -9.05 -2.73 -13.66
CA LEU A 108 -10.40 -2.41 -14.12
C LEU A 108 -11.04 -1.50 -13.07
N SER A 109 -10.88 -0.21 -13.26
CA SER A 109 -11.48 0.79 -12.38
C SER A 109 -12.98 0.90 -12.69
N PRO A 110 -13.86 0.76 -11.70
CA PRO A 110 -15.24 1.11 -11.88
C PRO A 110 -15.34 2.59 -12.23
N GLN A 111 -16.15 2.94 -13.21
CA GLN A 111 -16.45 4.35 -13.46
C GLN A 111 -17.27 4.87 -12.29
N SER A 112 -16.61 5.57 -11.38
CA SER A 112 -17.27 6.26 -10.29
C SER A 112 -17.27 7.74 -10.58
N GLU A 113 -18.43 8.29 -10.87
CA GLU A 113 -18.64 9.73 -11.02
C GLU A 113 -18.52 10.48 -9.68
N TYR A 114 -18.43 9.76 -8.58
CA TYR A 114 -18.47 10.29 -7.21
C TYR A 114 -17.13 10.35 -6.51
N ARG A 115 -16.00 10.22 -7.22
CA ARG A 115 -14.70 10.44 -6.59
C ARG A 115 -14.49 11.92 -6.34
N SER A 116 -14.07 12.25 -5.12
CA SER A 116 -13.71 13.64 -4.80
C SER A 116 -12.59 14.12 -5.73
N THR A 117 -12.78 15.28 -6.35
CA THR A 117 -11.73 15.95 -7.14
C THR A 117 -10.89 16.89 -6.29
N GLU A 118 -11.23 17.08 -5.03
CA GLU A 118 -10.55 17.98 -4.10
C GLU A 118 -9.07 17.63 -3.95
N TYR A 119 -8.77 16.34 -3.71
CA TYR A 119 -7.39 15.88 -3.53
C TYR A 119 -6.58 15.98 -4.81
N LEU A 120 -7.19 15.68 -5.96
CA LEU A 120 -6.56 15.88 -7.26
C LEU A 120 -6.20 17.34 -7.51
N GLN A 121 -7.15 18.25 -7.28
CA GLN A 121 -6.94 19.69 -7.47
C GLN A 121 -5.86 20.22 -6.52
N ALA A 122 -5.88 19.79 -5.25
CA ALA A 122 -4.87 20.13 -4.27
C ALA A 122 -3.48 19.61 -4.68
N TRP A 123 -3.40 18.34 -5.14
CA TRP A 123 -2.16 17.73 -5.59
C TRP A 123 -1.55 18.43 -6.79
N VAL A 124 -2.36 18.71 -7.81
CA VAL A 124 -1.93 19.43 -9.02
C VAL A 124 -1.43 20.83 -8.72
N ARG A 125 -2.07 21.54 -7.79
CA ARG A 125 -1.68 22.91 -7.41
C ARG A 125 -0.22 23.02 -6.96
N PHE A 126 0.29 22.06 -6.20
CA PHE A 126 1.67 22.11 -5.71
C PHE A 126 2.66 21.35 -6.59
N TRP A 127 2.20 20.34 -7.34
CA TRP A 127 3.08 19.37 -7.98
C TRP A 127 4.08 19.95 -8.96
N PHE A 128 3.73 21.03 -9.66
CA PHE A 128 4.62 21.72 -10.61
C PHE A 128 5.70 22.57 -9.92
N ASN A 129 5.60 22.80 -8.62
CA ASN A 129 6.60 23.53 -7.85
C ASN A 129 7.58 22.55 -7.20
N ASP A 130 8.86 22.56 -7.63
CA ASP A 130 9.88 21.62 -7.15
C ASP A 130 10.10 21.69 -5.63
N LYS A 131 10.00 22.87 -5.01
CA LYS A 131 10.18 23.04 -3.57
C LYS A 131 9.02 22.41 -2.80
N LEU A 132 7.80 22.61 -3.26
CA LEU A 132 6.60 22.06 -2.65
C LEU A 132 6.53 20.52 -2.88
N ARG A 133 6.96 20.06 -4.06
CA ARG A 133 7.08 18.64 -4.34
C ARG A 133 8.10 17.96 -3.43
N LEU A 134 9.25 18.60 -3.17
CA LEU A 134 10.23 18.13 -2.19
C LEU A 134 9.64 18.11 -0.77
N ALA A 135 8.89 19.14 -0.39
CA ALA A 135 8.22 19.17 0.91
C ALA A 135 7.22 18.00 1.08
N ALA A 136 6.40 17.73 0.06
CA ALA A 136 5.49 16.57 0.05
C ALA A 136 6.24 15.23 0.13
N ALA A 137 7.36 15.08 -0.60
CA ALA A 137 8.20 13.89 -0.54
C ALA A 137 8.82 13.70 0.86
N LYS A 138 9.28 14.77 1.50
CA LYS A 138 9.77 14.73 2.88
C LYS A 138 8.67 14.30 3.86
N GLN A 139 7.46 14.81 3.72
CA GLN A 139 6.33 14.41 4.57
C GLN A 139 6.05 12.90 4.43
N LEU A 140 6.00 12.36 3.20
CA LEU A 140 5.85 10.92 2.99
C LEU A 140 6.92 10.12 3.74
N GLN A 141 8.19 10.49 3.60
CA GLN A 141 9.29 9.80 4.26
C GLN A 141 9.22 9.92 5.80
N LEU A 142 8.84 11.07 6.34
CA LEU A 142 8.67 11.26 7.78
C LEU A 142 7.53 10.39 8.32
N GLN A 143 6.39 10.30 7.63
CA GLN A 143 5.27 9.46 8.07
C GLN A 143 5.62 7.96 8.02
N ARG A 144 6.34 7.51 6.99
CA ARG A 144 6.91 6.16 6.92
C ARG A 144 7.76 5.86 8.16
N LEU A 145 8.66 6.77 8.55
CA LEU A 145 9.54 6.64 9.71
C LEU A 145 8.80 6.77 11.06
N ASN A 146 7.71 7.52 11.13
CA ASN A 146 6.86 7.62 12.31
C ASN A 146 6.13 6.31 12.59
N TRP A 147 5.65 5.65 11.55
CA TRP A 147 4.83 4.44 11.67
C TRP A 147 5.65 3.16 11.92
N LEU A 148 6.89 3.11 11.42
CA LEU A 148 7.78 1.95 11.45
C LEU A 148 8.01 1.37 12.86
N PRO A 149 8.38 2.13 13.91
CA PRO A 149 8.73 1.56 15.21
C PRO A 149 7.57 0.78 15.85
N ALA A 150 6.35 1.31 15.81
CA ALA A 150 5.18 0.66 16.37
C ALA A 150 4.90 -0.70 15.70
N GLN A 151 5.07 -0.78 14.38
CA GLN A 151 4.84 -2.02 13.63
C GLN A 151 5.91 -3.06 13.92
N TRP A 152 7.19 -2.68 13.89
CA TRP A 152 8.32 -3.59 14.12
C TRP A 152 8.37 -4.17 15.53
N THR A 153 7.86 -3.46 16.53
CA THR A 153 7.81 -3.90 17.92
C THR A 153 6.45 -4.46 18.34
N SER A 154 5.56 -4.69 17.37
CA SER A 154 4.24 -5.24 17.64
C SER A 154 4.32 -6.61 18.32
N ARG A 155 3.32 -6.90 19.18
CA ARG A 155 3.22 -8.18 19.86
C ARG A 155 3.20 -9.36 18.88
N THR A 156 2.48 -9.23 17.79
CA THR A 156 2.37 -10.28 16.77
C THR A 156 3.73 -10.65 16.17
N LEU A 157 4.57 -9.66 15.85
CA LEU A 157 5.90 -9.93 15.32
C LEU A 157 6.82 -10.55 16.38
N ARG A 158 6.75 -10.09 17.63
CA ARG A 158 7.52 -10.70 18.74
C ARG A 158 7.13 -12.16 18.95
N ASP A 159 5.84 -12.46 18.99
CA ASP A 159 5.33 -13.83 19.14
C ASP A 159 5.71 -14.69 17.92
N ALA A 160 5.95 -14.07 16.77
CA ALA A 160 6.42 -14.68 15.55
C ALA A 160 7.94 -14.92 15.49
N GLY A 161 8.69 -14.50 16.51
CA GLY A 161 10.15 -14.64 16.57
C GLY A 161 10.92 -13.41 16.07
N PHE A 162 10.24 -12.30 15.76
CA PHE A 162 10.86 -11.03 15.39
C PHE A 162 10.85 -10.05 16.58
N ALA A 163 11.82 -10.22 17.47
CA ALA A 163 11.90 -9.46 18.71
C ALA A 163 13.02 -8.40 18.64
N VAL A 164 12.71 -7.25 18.02
CA VAL A 164 13.62 -6.11 17.97
C VAL A 164 13.33 -5.15 19.14
N PRO A 165 14.39 -4.64 19.84
CA PRO A 165 14.20 -3.64 20.89
C PRO A 165 13.65 -2.32 20.32
N MET A 166 12.67 -1.72 21.02
CA MET A 166 12.06 -0.45 20.60
C MET A 166 13.11 0.65 20.41
N ASP A 167 14.04 0.78 21.35
CA ASP A 167 15.09 1.82 21.31
C ASP A 167 15.96 1.72 20.05
N THR A 168 16.22 0.50 19.58
CA THR A 168 17.02 0.26 18.36
C THR A 168 16.29 0.79 17.13
N VAL A 169 15.00 0.46 16.98
CA VAL A 169 14.20 0.92 15.85
C VAL A 169 13.96 2.42 15.93
N GLN A 170 13.71 2.94 17.14
CA GLN A 170 13.48 4.37 17.36
C GLN A 170 14.73 5.20 17.07
N ALA A 171 15.91 4.73 17.47
CA ALA A 171 17.18 5.40 17.17
C ALA A 171 17.43 5.46 15.66
N LEU A 172 17.21 4.34 14.95
CA LEU A 172 17.30 4.29 13.50
C LEU A 172 16.32 5.27 12.83
N ALA A 173 15.06 5.24 13.25
CA ALA A 173 14.04 6.14 12.71
C ALA A 173 14.40 7.62 12.95
N THR A 174 14.89 7.96 14.14
CA THR A 174 15.29 9.33 14.50
C THR A 174 16.46 9.81 13.65
N GLN A 175 17.48 8.98 13.45
CA GLN A 175 18.62 9.29 12.58
C GLN A 175 18.15 9.64 11.16
N PHE A 176 17.28 8.79 10.56
CA PHE A 176 16.82 9.02 9.20
C PHE A 176 15.80 10.17 9.09
N LYS A 177 15.03 10.47 10.14
CA LYS A 177 14.19 11.69 10.18
C LYS A 177 15.05 12.96 10.06
N SER A 178 16.19 13.00 10.74
CA SER A 178 17.15 14.10 10.60
C SER A 178 17.68 14.24 9.18
N ASN A 179 18.04 13.11 8.53
CA ASN A 179 18.48 13.13 7.14
C ASN A 179 17.40 13.66 6.20
N VAL A 180 16.16 13.17 6.35
CA VAL A 180 15.01 13.63 5.56
C VAL A 180 14.77 15.12 5.73
N ALA A 181 14.79 15.63 6.96
CA ALA A 181 14.59 17.06 7.24
C ALA A 181 15.64 17.92 6.53
N ASN A 182 16.91 17.49 6.50
CA ASN A 182 18.03 18.22 5.94
C ASN A 182 18.28 17.97 4.45
N ALA A 183 17.56 17.04 3.80
CA ALA A 183 17.76 16.74 2.38
C ALA A 183 17.48 17.98 1.50
N PRO A 184 18.43 18.43 0.67
CA PRO A 184 18.25 19.63 -0.16
C PRO A 184 17.39 19.38 -1.41
N ASP A 185 17.30 18.13 -1.85
CA ASP A 185 16.64 17.74 -3.10
C ASP A 185 16.15 16.28 -3.09
N ILE A 186 15.40 15.91 -4.12
CA ILE A 186 14.83 14.57 -4.30
C ILE A 186 15.92 13.50 -4.49
N THR A 187 17.05 13.81 -5.11
CA THR A 187 18.15 12.87 -5.35
C THR A 187 18.78 12.44 -4.02
N THR A 188 19.03 13.40 -3.14
CA THR A 188 19.51 13.14 -1.78
C THR A 188 18.50 12.30 -1.00
N LEU A 189 17.22 12.63 -1.11
CA LEU A 189 16.14 11.91 -0.43
C LEU A 189 16.05 10.44 -0.87
N LEU A 190 16.17 10.17 -2.18
CA LEU A 190 16.23 8.81 -2.74
C LEU A 190 17.47 8.04 -2.29
N THR A 191 18.61 8.73 -2.16
CA THR A 191 19.85 8.12 -1.66
C THR A 191 19.70 7.70 -0.21
N ASP A 192 19.10 8.56 0.61
CA ASP A 192 18.84 8.26 2.03
C ASP A 192 17.76 7.18 2.19
N GLU A 193 16.74 7.16 1.34
CA GLU A 193 15.76 6.06 1.29
C GLU A 193 16.43 4.70 1.02
N ALA A 194 17.36 4.65 0.06
CA ALA A 194 18.10 3.43 -0.24
C ALA A 194 19.02 3.00 0.93
N ARG A 195 19.61 3.96 1.65
CA ARG A 195 20.41 3.69 2.86
C ARG A 195 19.54 3.16 4.00
N LEU A 196 18.37 3.77 4.22
CA LEU A 196 17.38 3.30 5.19
C LEU A 196 17.00 1.85 4.92
N THR A 197 16.59 1.55 3.69
CA THR A 197 16.18 0.20 3.30
C THR A 197 17.27 -0.83 3.56
N LYS A 198 18.55 -0.51 3.26
CA LYS A 198 19.69 -1.38 3.58
C LYS A 198 19.87 -1.58 5.09
N ALA A 199 19.72 -0.51 5.87
CA ALA A 199 19.82 -0.58 7.33
C ALA A 199 18.71 -1.45 7.94
N LEU A 200 17.47 -1.33 7.41
CA LEU A 200 16.33 -2.15 7.82
C LEU A 200 16.54 -3.63 7.49
N TYR A 201 17.04 -3.96 6.29
CA TYR A 201 17.38 -5.34 5.96
C TYR A 201 18.43 -5.91 6.93
N LYS A 202 19.50 -5.15 7.20
CA LYS A 202 20.54 -5.58 8.15
C LYS A 202 19.95 -5.83 9.53
N LEU A 203 19.09 -4.94 10.02
CA LEU A 203 18.43 -5.09 11.31
C LEU A 203 17.50 -6.31 11.32
N ALA A 204 16.72 -6.53 10.27
CA ALA A 204 15.84 -7.69 10.15
C ALA A 204 16.61 -9.02 10.13
N VAL A 205 17.70 -9.09 9.37
CA VAL A 205 18.62 -10.23 9.34
C VAL A 205 19.16 -10.54 10.73
N GLN A 206 19.65 -9.54 11.44
CA GLN A 206 20.18 -9.70 12.80
C GLN A 206 19.10 -10.14 13.80
N THR A 207 17.90 -9.57 13.69
CA THR A 207 16.78 -9.87 14.59
C THR A 207 16.28 -11.31 14.42
N CYS A 208 16.22 -11.81 13.19
CA CYS A 208 15.79 -13.18 12.89
C CYS A 208 16.91 -14.22 12.98
N GLY A 209 18.17 -13.81 13.04
CA GLY A 209 19.30 -14.73 12.85
C GLY A 209 19.35 -15.33 11.45
N TYR A 210 18.82 -14.62 10.44
CA TYR A 210 18.88 -15.03 9.04
C TYR A 210 20.34 -14.93 8.55
N GLY A 211 20.83 -15.92 7.85
CA GLY A 211 22.22 -15.93 7.41
C GLY A 211 22.64 -14.77 6.50
N ASP A 212 23.59 -14.97 5.62
CA ASP A 212 24.01 -13.94 4.68
C ASP A 212 22.88 -13.53 3.76
N PHE A 213 22.59 -12.23 3.71
CA PHE A 213 21.54 -11.67 2.88
C PHE A 213 22.07 -10.52 2.02
N ALA A 214 21.84 -10.64 0.73
CA ALA A 214 22.01 -9.57 -0.25
C ALA A 214 20.71 -9.40 -1.04
N ARG A 215 20.21 -8.17 -1.11
CA ARG A 215 18.98 -7.91 -1.87
C ARG A 215 19.21 -8.10 -3.36
N ALA A 216 18.57 -9.11 -3.94
CA ALA A 216 18.49 -9.37 -5.35
C ALA A 216 17.07 -9.10 -5.85
N LYS A 217 16.92 -8.38 -6.98
CA LYS A 217 15.61 -8.01 -7.54
C LYS A 217 15.27 -8.87 -8.76
N GLY A 218 13.96 -9.03 -9.02
CA GLY A 218 13.47 -9.60 -10.27
C GLY A 218 13.70 -11.10 -10.43
N GLY A 219 13.55 -11.86 -9.33
CA GLY A 219 13.62 -13.33 -9.38
C GLY A 219 15.05 -13.89 -9.50
N SER A 220 16.08 -13.03 -9.50
CA SER A 220 17.49 -13.47 -9.47
C SER A 220 17.94 -13.92 -8.08
N GLY A 221 17.21 -13.56 -7.02
CA GLY A 221 17.44 -14.06 -5.66
C GLY A 221 16.90 -15.46 -5.51
N THR A 222 17.77 -16.41 -5.13
CA THR A 222 17.40 -17.80 -4.93
C THR A 222 16.89 -18.08 -3.53
N ASP A 223 17.16 -17.18 -2.57
CA ASP A 223 16.74 -17.35 -1.17
C ASP A 223 15.28 -16.94 -0.94
N ALA A 224 14.68 -17.53 0.10
CA ALA A 224 13.28 -17.33 0.41
C ALA A 224 12.93 -15.88 0.76
N ALA A 225 13.81 -15.18 1.50
CA ALA A 225 13.55 -13.79 1.90
C ALA A 225 13.47 -12.86 0.69
N ASN A 226 14.33 -13.02 -0.33
CA ASN A 226 14.25 -12.24 -1.56
C ASN A 226 12.94 -12.47 -2.32
N ARG A 227 12.52 -13.74 -2.47
CA ARG A 227 11.24 -14.07 -3.11
C ARG A 227 10.07 -13.46 -2.35
N PHE A 228 10.06 -13.57 -1.03
CA PHE A 228 8.99 -13.01 -0.20
C PHE A 228 8.98 -11.47 -0.22
N LEU A 229 10.14 -10.82 -0.26
CA LEU A 229 10.21 -9.37 -0.46
C LEU A 229 9.64 -8.93 -1.82
N ASP A 230 9.91 -9.67 -2.89
CA ASP A 230 9.32 -9.39 -4.19
C ASP A 230 7.80 -9.54 -4.14
N HIS A 231 7.28 -10.66 -3.67
CA HIS A 231 5.84 -10.92 -3.58
C HIS A 231 5.13 -9.91 -2.65
N GLY A 232 5.70 -9.63 -1.48
CA GLY A 232 5.13 -8.68 -0.53
C GLY A 232 5.08 -7.25 -1.04
N ASN A 233 6.10 -6.84 -1.81
CA ASN A 233 6.11 -5.51 -2.44
C ASN A 233 4.91 -5.33 -3.39
N TYR A 234 4.51 -6.36 -4.14
CA TYR A 234 3.33 -6.26 -5.01
C TYR A 234 2.03 -6.09 -4.22
N LEU A 235 1.91 -6.69 -3.03
CA LEU A 235 0.76 -6.45 -2.16
C LEU A 235 0.73 -4.99 -1.70
N ALA A 236 1.87 -4.43 -1.32
CA ALA A 236 1.98 -3.01 -0.94
C ALA A 236 1.67 -2.08 -2.14
N TYR A 237 2.13 -2.42 -3.35
CA TYR A 237 1.79 -1.67 -4.56
C TYR A 237 0.30 -1.73 -4.87
N GLY A 238 -0.36 -2.87 -4.64
CA GLY A 238 -1.81 -3.00 -4.73
C GLY A 238 -2.54 -2.04 -3.78
N LEU A 239 -2.07 -1.90 -2.54
CA LEU A 239 -2.61 -0.93 -1.59
C LEU A 239 -2.37 0.51 -2.04
N GLY A 240 -1.16 0.84 -2.49
CA GLY A 240 -0.83 2.17 -3.02
C GLY A 240 -1.69 2.54 -4.22
N ALA A 241 -1.90 1.60 -5.15
CA ALA A 241 -2.78 1.78 -6.30
C ALA A 241 -4.25 1.99 -5.88
N THR A 242 -4.72 1.22 -4.91
CA THR A 242 -6.08 1.36 -4.35
C THR A 242 -6.26 2.73 -3.70
N ALA A 243 -5.33 3.16 -2.86
CA ALA A 243 -5.39 4.45 -2.16
C ALA A 243 -5.38 5.63 -3.15
N THR A 244 -4.46 5.63 -4.11
CA THR A 244 -4.39 6.68 -5.12
C THR A 244 -5.63 6.70 -6.00
N TRP A 245 -6.16 5.54 -6.37
CA TRP A 245 -7.40 5.45 -7.13
C TRP A 245 -8.60 5.98 -6.35
N VAL A 246 -8.76 5.62 -5.07
CA VAL A 246 -9.86 6.10 -4.20
C VAL A 246 -9.84 7.62 -4.10
N LEU A 247 -8.67 8.23 -4.00
CA LEU A 247 -8.48 9.66 -3.89
C LEU A 247 -8.53 10.41 -5.25
N GLY A 248 -8.64 9.67 -6.37
CA GLY A 248 -8.59 10.25 -7.70
C GLY A 248 -7.22 10.80 -8.09
N LEU A 249 -6.14 10.39 -7.42
CA LEU A 249 -4.80 10.86 -7.69
C LEU A 249 -4.19 10.10 -8.89
N PRO A 250 -3.70 10.81 -9.92
CA PRO A 250 -3.07 10.18 -11.07
C PRO A 250 -1.75 9.50 -10.69
N HIS A 251 -1.57 8.26 -11.08
CA HIS A 251 -0.37 7.47 -10.78
C HIS A 251 0.94 8.13 -11.29
N GLY A 252 0.86 8.92 -12.35
CA GLY A 252 2.01 9.62 -12.93
C GLY A 252 2.51 10.85 -12.14
N LEU A 253 1.74 11.36 -11.17
CA LEU A 253 2.09 12.57 -10.40
C LEU A 253 2.85 12.22 -9.11
N ALA A 254 3.90 11.42 -9.20
CA ALA A 254 4.77 11.09 -8.09
C ALA A 254 5.55 12.31 -7.56
N VAL A 255 5.86 12.30 -6.27
CA VAL A 255 6.68 13.33 -5.63
C VAL A 255 8.12 12.88 -5.39
N LEU A 256 8.35 11.57 -5.22
CA LEU A 256 9.66 10.98 -5.00
C LEU A 256 10.15 10.18 -6.23
N HIS A 257 9.38 9.22 -6.73
CA HIS A 257 9.78 8.29 -7.81
C HIS A 257 9.42 8.78 -9.23
N GLY A 258 9.16 10.07 -9.42
CA GLY A 258 8.47 10.60 -10.60
C GLY A 258 9.16 10.43 -11.95
N LYS A 259 10.49 10.40 -12.03
CA LYS A 259 11.20 10.34 -13.32
C LYS A 259 11.62 8.93 -13.72
N THR A 260 11.60 7.98 -12.83
CA THR A 260 12.24 6.67 -13.02
C THR A 260 11.27 5.53 -13.19
N ARG A 261 9.98 5.73 -12.87
CA ARG A 261 8.97 4.65 -12.88
C ARG A 261 7.64 5.14 -13.43
N ARG A 262 7.04 4.34 -14.32
CA ARG A 262 5.64 4.50 -14.71
C ARG A 262 4.78 4.29 -13.46
N GLY A 263 3.81 5.20 -13.21
CA GLY A 263 2.97 5.09 -12.02
C GLY A 263 3.68 5.37 -10.70
N GLY A 264 4.73 6.20 -10.69
CA GLY A 264 5.60 6.47 -9.55
C GLY A 264 4.86 6.84 -8.24
N LEU A 265 3.68 7.45 -8.29
CA LEU A 265 2.89 7.77 -7.10
C LEU A 265 2.39 6.52 -6.36
N VAL A 266 2.16 5.42 -7.08
CA VAL A 266 1.80 4.14 -6.44
C VAL A 266 2.95 3.64 -5.57
N PHE A 267 4.20 3.79 -6.05
CA PHE A 267 5.38 3.42 -5.28
C PHE A 267 5.58 4.35 -4.08
N ASP A 268 5.43 5.67 -4.28
CA ASP A 268 5.49 6.65 -3.19
C ASP A 268 4.50 6.31 -2.07
N ALA A 269 3.26 5.95 -2.43
CA ALA A 269 2.22 5.56 -1.50
C ALA A 269 2.50 4.21 -0.81
N ALA A 270 2.97 3.22 -1.56
CA ALA A 270 3.28 1.89 -1.04
C ALA A 270 4.45 1.90 -0.04
N ASP A 271 5.43 2.77 -0.26
CA ASP A 271 6.59 2.91 0.61
C ASP A 271 6.24 3.36 2.04
N LEU A 272 5.07 3.98 2.23
CA LEU A 272 4.55 4.30 3.57
C LEU A 272 4.42 3.06 4.47
N VAL A 273 4.10 1.90 3.89
CA VAL A 273 3.78 0.67 4.65
C VAL A 273 4.74 -0.49 4.39
N LYS A 274 5.43 -0.47 3.27
CA LYS A 274 6.26 -1.57 2.79
C LYS A 274 7.32 -2.02 3.79
N ASP A 275 8.11 -1.09 4.29
CA ASP A 275 9.18 -1.43 5.23
C ASP A 275 8.67 -1.84 6.59
N ALA A 276 7.54 -1.25 7.02
CA ALA A 276 6.97 -1.52 8.31
C ALA A 276 6.34 -2.92 8.42
N ILE A 277 5.77 -3.42 7.33
CA ILE A 277 5.01 -4.68 7.32
C ILE A 277 5.72 -5.77 6.51
N ILE A 278 6.13 -5.47 5.27
CA ILE A 278 6.63 -6.51 4.37
C ILE A 278 8.02 -6.99 4.78
N VAL A 279 8.91 -6.08 5.20
CA VAL A 279 10.29 -6.48 5.54
C VAL A 279 10.31 -7.48 6.70
N PRO A 280 9.75 -7.20 7.89
CA PRO A 280 9.80 -8.17 8.99
C PRO A 280 9.06 -9.47 8.63
N GLN A 281 7.92 -9.39 7.93
CA GLN A 281 7.15 -10.58 7.56
C GLN A 281 7.92 -11.49 6.59
N ALA A 282 8.68 -10.92 5.64
CA ALA A 282 9.48 -11.70 4.70
C ALA A 282 10.57 -12.52 5.40
N PHE A 283 11.27 -11.93 6.36
CA PHE A 283 12.30 -12.64 7.12
C PHE A 283 11.71 -13.66 8.09
N VAL A 284 10.62 -13.33 8.78
CA VAL A 284 9.91 -14.28 9.65
C VAL A 284 9.43 -15.51 8.86
N SER A 285 8.78 -15.30 7.73
CA SER A 285 8.30 -16.40 6.88
C SER A 285 9.43 -17.23 6.29
N ALA A 286 10.54 -16.58 5.90
CA ALA A 286 11.73 -17.29 5.42
C ALA A 286 12.34 -18.19 6.50
N MET A 287 12.43 -17.71 7.74
CA MET A 287 12.93 -18.49 8.88
C MET A 287 12.01 -19.67 9.25
N ARG A 288 10.71 -19.53 9.05
CA ARG A 288 9.72 -20.58 9.30
C ARG A 288 9.65 -21.62 8.20
N GLY A 289 10.22 -21.35 7.02
CA GLY A 289 10.07 -22.19 5.85
C GLY A 289 8.66 -22.15 5.25
N ASP A 290 7.95 -21.04 5.42
CA ASP A 290 6.62 -20.83 4.84
C ASP A 290 6.67 -20.96 3.30
N ASP A 291 5.58 -21.42 2.71
CA ASP A 291 5.38 -21.30 1.28
C ASP A 291 4.85 -19.90 0.88
N GLU A 292 4.77 -19.64 -0.43
CA GLU A 292 4.33 -18.35 -0.95
C GLU A 292 2.88 -18.00 -0.59
N GLN A 293 2.01 -19.03 -0.50
CA GLN A 293 0.61 -18.83 -0.14
C GLN A 293 0.47 -18.47 1.35
N GLN A 294 1.22 -19.15 2.21
CA GLN A 294 1.28 -18.86 3.64
C GLN A 294 1.81 -17.45 3.88
N PHE A 295 2.92 -17.08 3.24
CA PHE A 295 3.48 -15.74 3.30
C PHE A 295 2.48 -14.66 2.88
N ARG A 296 1.84 -14.82 1.69
CA ARG A 296 0.84 -13.85 1.21
C ARG A 296 -0.32 -13.67 2.19
N ARG A 297 -0.85 -14.77 2.72
CA ARG A 297 -1.92 -14.72 3.72
C ARG A 297 -1.50 -13.93 4.95
N GLN A 298 -0.32 -14.20 5.49
CA GLN A 298 0.21 -13.50 6.66
C GLN A 298 0.45 -12.01 6.37
N CYS A 299 0.96 -11.65 5.19
CA CYS A 299 1.09 -10.25 4.77
C CYS A 299 -0.28 -9.54 4.70
N ILE A 300 -1.28 -10.16 4.07
CA ILE A 300 -2.62 -9.58 3.97
C ILE A 300 -3.23 -9.38 5.36
N GLU A 301 -3.11 -10.38 6.23
CA GLU A 301 -3.55 -10.29 7.62
C GLU A 301 -2.84 -9.16 8.38
N ALA A 302 -1.52 -9.01 8.19
CA ALA A 302 -0.73 -7.96 8.83
C ALA A 302 -1.12 -6.57 8.30
N LEU A 303 -1.27 -6.39 6.99
CA LEU A 303 -1.71 -5.15 6.36
C LEU A 303 -3.12 -4.76 6.79
N THR A 304 -4.03 -5.73 6.90
CA THR A 304 -5.41 -5.49 7.36
C THR A 304 -5.45 -5.11 8.83
N ARG A 305 -4.75 -5.85 9.70
CA ARG A 305 -4.72 -5.60 11.14
C ARG A 305 -4.11 -4.25 11.50
N SER A 306 -3.13 -3.82 10.73
CA SER A 306 -2.45 -2.52 10.92
C SER A 306 -3.19 -1.36 10.26
N GLU A 307 -4.36 -1.59 9.67
CA GLU A 307 -5.15 -0.58 8.93
C GLU A 307 -4.29 0.17 7.88
N ALA A 308 -3.40 -0.58 7.19
CA ALA A 308 -2.41 -0.02 6.27
C ALA A 308 -3.03 0.81 5.15
N LEU A 309 -4.19 0.40 4.61
CA LEU A 309 -4.88 1.14 3.56
C LEU A 309 -5.41 2.48 4.07
N ASP A 310 -6.03 2.51 5.25
CA ASP A 310 -6.53 3.74 5.88
C ASP A 310 -5.37 4.69 6.18
N PHE A 311 -4.26 4.15 6.70
CA PHE A 311 -3.04 4.93 6.93
C PHE A 311 -2.54 5.59 5.64
N ILE A 312 -2.39 4.85 4.54
CA ILE A 312 -1.96 5.41 3.25
C ILE A 312 -2.92 6.52 2.78
N ILE A 313 -4.23 6.26 2.83
CA ILE A 313 -5.25 7.20 2.39
C ILE A 313 -5.19 8.49 3.21
N ASP A 314 -5.10 8.38 4.53
CA ASP A 314 -5.08 9.55 5.42
C ASP A 314 -3.80 10.36 5.26
N GLN A 315 -2.64 9.71 5.05
CA GLN A 315 -1.39 10.42 4.77
C GLN A 315 -1.44 11.15 3.42
N LEU A 316 -1.93 10.52 2.37
CA LEU A 316 -2.05 11.16 1.05
C LEU A 316 -3.03 12.34 1.08
N LYS A 317 -4.15 12.25 1.82
CA LYS A 317 -5.08 13.38 2.04
C LYS A 317 -4.40 14.54 2.74
N ALA A 318 -3.73 14.27 3.86
CA ALA A 318 -3.05 15.29 4.64
C ALA A 318 -1.99 16.00 3.79
N ILE A 319 -1.14 15.25 3.09
CA ILE A 319 -0.11 15.79 2.21
C ILE A 319 -0.72 16.65 1.09
N ALA A 320 -1.80 16.19 0.45
CA ALA A 320 -2.47 16.95 -0.60
C ALA A 320 -2.96 18.30 -0.10
N ILE A 321 -3.69 18.31 1.01
CA ILE A 321 -4.31 19.52 1.57
C ILE A 321 -3.26 20.48 2.15
N ASP A 322 -2.34 19.96 2.98
CA ASP A 322 -1.37 20.81 3.67
C ASP A 322 -0.37 21.44 2.70
N THR A 323 0.11 20.66 1.70
CA THR A 323 1.03 21.20 0.69
C THR A 323 0.33 22.19 -0.24
N ALA A 324 -0.96 21.99 -0.57
CA ALA A 324 -1.74 22.96 -1.34
C ALA A 324 -1.97 24.27 -0.57
N ARG A 325 -2.19 24.20 0.75
CA ARG A 325 -2.25 25.42 1.60
C ARG A 325 -0.94 26.18 1.57
N LEU A 326 0.21 25.49 1.65
CA LEU A 326 1.52 26.12 1.49
C LEU A 326 1.67 26.81 0.13
N ALA A 327 1.18 26.19 -0.95
CA ALA A 327 1.18 26.79 -2.28
C ALA A 327 0.40 28.13 -2.28
N GLN A 328 -0.81 28.16 -1.70
CA GLN A 328 -1.61 29.38 -1.61
C GLN A 328 -0.92 30.49 -0.83
N LEU A 329 -0.30 30.18 0.31
CA LEU A 329 0.42 31.14 1.13
C LEU A 329 1.63 31.72 0.37
N THR A 330 2.28 30.95 -0.48
CA THR A 330 3.42 31.43 -1.28
C THR A 330 3.01 32.31 -2.45
N GLU A 331 1.81 32.11 -3.01
CA GLU A 331 1.23 32.98 -4.04
C GLU A 331 0.88 34.36 -3.46
N THR A 332 0.37 34.40 -2.21
CA THR A 332 -0.06 35.64 -1.55
C THR A 332 1.07 36.41 -0.86
N ALA A 333 2.14 35.72 -0.45
CA ALA A 333 3.31 36.30 0.23
C ALA A 333 4.61 35.60 -0.19
N PRO A 334 5.27 36.03 -1.28
CA PRO A 334 6.43 35.35 -1.87
C PRO A 334 7.64 35.13 -0.95
N GLY A 335 7.69 35.80 0.23
CA GLY A 335 8.75 35.64 1.24
C GLY A 335 8.50 34.61 2.35
N ALA A 336 7.29 34.07 2.46
CA ALA A 336 6.87 33.24 3.60
C ALA A 336 7.49 31.82 3.65
N ILE A 337 8.05 31.31 2.55
CA ILE A 337 8.57 29.92 2.48
C ILE A 337 9.70 29.64 3.49
N LYS A 338 10.50 30.64 3.86
CA LYS A 338 11.66 30.43 4.74
C LYS A 338 11.31 30.00 6.16
N ASN A 339 10.13 30.34 6.65
CA ASN A 339 9.75 30.10 8.05
C ASN A 339 8.80 28.90 8.26
N ILE A 340 8.10 28.45 7.21
CA ILE A 340 7.04 27.43 7.33
C ILE A 340 7.60 26.00 7.23
N ALA A 341 8.68 25.78 6.50
CA ALA A 341 9.29 24.47 6.34
C ALA A 341 9.87 23.89 7.65
N LEU A 342 10.10 24.72 8.66
CA LEU A 342 10.59 24.32 9.98
C LEU A 342 9.46 24.04 10.99
N ALA A 343 8.32 24.72 10.89
CA ALA A 343 7.23 24.60 11.86
C ALA A 343 6.38 23.32 11.68
N THR A 344 6.24 22.82 10.46
CA THR A 344 5.48 21.58 10.18
C THR A 344 6.30 20.30 10.39
N ALA A 345 7.62 20.39 10.48
CA ALA A 345 8.48 19.23 10.78
C ALA A 345 8.54 18.88 12.28
N PHE A 346 8.17 19.82 13.14
CA PHE A 346 8.14 19.65 14.59
C PHE A 346 6.73 20.02 15.06
N GLY A 347 5.83 19.03 15.10
CA GLY A 347 4.57 19.17 15.82
C GLY A 347 4.87 19.50 17.29
N THR A 348 4.94 20.77 17.61
CA THR A 348 4.85 21.24 18.98
C THR A 348 3.37 21.13 19.37
N GLU A 349 3.03 20.08 20.14
CA GLU A 349 1.95 20.15 21.09
C GLU A 349 2.23 21.34 22.02
N GLU A 350 1.62 22.48 21.77
CA GLU A 350 1.38 23.47 22.80
C GLU A 350 -0.06 23.33 23.22
N SER A 351 -0.20 22.72 24.40
CA SER A 351 -1.37 22.74 25.26
C SER A 351 -1.79 24.17 25.57
N ALA A 352 -3.07 24.46 25.34
CA ALA A 352 -3.86 25.38 26.15
C ALA A 352 -5.32 24.89 26.16
#